data_88737734ed50b42c8a9fc169fbced001
#
_entry.id   88737734ed50b42c8a9fc169fbced001
#
_cell.length_a   1.000
_cell.length_b   1.000
_cell.length_c   1.000
_cell.angle_alpha   90.00
_cell.angle_beta   90.00
_cell.angle_gamma   90.00
#
_symmetry.space_group_name_H-M   'P 1'
#
loop_
_entity.id
_entity.type
_entity.pdbx_description
1 polymer ?
#
loop_
_entity_poly.entity_id
_entity_poly.type
_entity_poly.pdbx_seq_one_letter_code
_entity_poly.pdbx_strand_id
1 'polypeptide(L)'
;MANDTKPMDQIIDLTRELPSRIKPLLELLLGNLVFIGEIPAPTFHEQKRIKFLVQRFTECGLQNCSIDEKGNGAAILPGETGEKTILVAAHADTPFDSTVNHSFSISSQYVAGPGAGDNSLGLAVLATLPTIMARLNLRLQSNLFLLGTTSSLEKGNQEGIRFFLANKKTEIAAGIALEGILLGRLGFRSMATMGGEIICRFNTLNEKDSGAIDLLNQIIHQLRKRIRQQFNDATLVLGAVDGGASYKTPARSARLRFLVRSENDDTIEQTMEQINQIVAAVQHDSSSKIRFDVIVRNRAGGLEIDDPFIVQTKRIMKALGILPLEINHSTNTSSFMEQGIPALCLGLTTGENLNYPDERVAIAPITTGGAQLIGLLFAIDGGCCGQY
;
A
#
# COMPACT_ATOMS: atom_id res chain seq x y z
N MET A 1 19.20 -33.56 9.27
CA MET A 1 18.27 -33.90 8.18
C MET A 1 18.53 -32.88 7.08
N ALA A 2 18.85 -33.29 5.87
CA ALA A 2 19.12 -32.37 4.79
C ALA A 2 17.84 -31.60 4.48
N ASN A 3 17.92 -30.25 4.53
CA ASN A 3 16.85 -29.38 4.09
C ASN A 3 16.61 -29.67 2.60
N ASP A 4 15.44 -30.21 2.29
CA ASP A 4 15.00 -30.51 0.92
C ASP A 4 14.54 -29.18 0.26
N THR A 5 15.50 -28.23 0.16
CA THR A 5 15.26 -26.93 -0.51
C THR A 5 15.15 -27.18 -2.01
N LYS A 6 13.98 -26.93 -2.59
CA LYS A 6 13.79 -27.04 -4.04
C LYS A 6 14.78 -26.10 -4.74
N PRO A 7 15.60 -26.60 -5.68
CA PRO A 7 16.46 -25.73 -6.48
C PRO A 7 15.60 -24.68 -7.22
N MET A 8 16.11 -23.47 -7.37
CA MET A 8 15.37 -22.38 -8.01
C MET A 8 14.81 -22.75 -9.40
N ASP A 9 15.49 -23.62 -10.14
CA ASP A 9 15.00 -24.06 -11.46
C ASP A 9 13.72 -24.90 -11.37
N GLN A 10 13.56 -25.75 -10.35
CA GLN A 10 12.32 -26.47 -10.10
C GLN A 10 11.16 -25.53 -9.70
N ILE A 11 11.47 -24.45 -8.96
CA ILE A 11 10.50 -23.41 -8.63
C ILE A 11 10.06 -22.67 -9.89
N ILE A 12 10.98 -22.37 -10.79
CA ILE A 12 10.68 -21.73 -12.08
C ILE A 12 9.78 -22.62 -12.94
N ASP A 13 10.06 -23.92 -13.02
CA ASP A 13 9.25 -24.85 -13.80
C ASP A 13 7.83 -24.97 -13.21
N LEU A 14 7.71 -25.13 -11.88
CA LEU A 14 6.42 -25.06 -11.20
C LEU A 14 5.69 -23.76 -11.52
N THR A 15 6.39 -22.62 -11.44
CA THR A 15 5.79 -21.30 -11.65
C THR A 15 5.19 -21.15 -13.05
N ARG A 16 5.82 -21.70 -14.08
CA ARG A 16 5.31 -21.67 -15.46
C ARG A 16 3.99 -22.40 -15.63
N GLU A 17 3.74 -23.46 -14.85
CA GLU A 17 2.52 -24.25 -14.90
C GLU A 17 1.35 -23.61 -14.11
N LEU A 18 1.67 -22.80 -13.09
CA LEU A 18 0.68 -22.27 -12.16
C LEU A 18 -0.46 -21.48 -12.82
N PRO A 19 -0.27 -20.60 -13.83
CA PRO A 19 -1.39 -19.88 -14.44
C PRO A 19 -2.49 -20.78 -14.95
N SER A 20 -2.14 -21.88 -15.62
CA SER A 20 -3.10 -22.87 -16.12
C SER A 20 -3.78 -23.64 -14.99
N ARG A 21 -3.05 -23.95 -13.93
CA ARG A 21 -3.55 -24.68 -12.74
C ARG A 21 -4.45 -23.81 -11.87
N ILE A 22 -4.21 -22.48 -11.78
CA ILE A 22 -5.04 -21.52 -11.04
C ILE A 22 -6.33 -21.21 -11.81
N LYS A 23 -6.32 -21.25 -13.14
CA LYS A 23 -7.45 -20.86 -13.99
C LYS A 23 -8.81 -21.48 -13.58
N PRO A 24 -8.93 -22.77 -13.21
CA PRO A 24 -10.18 -23.34 -12.72
C PRO A 24 -10.70 -22.73 -11.40
N LEU A 25 -9.86 -22.06 -10.64
CA LEU A 25 -10.19 -21.43 -9.37
C LEU A 25 -10.43 -19.91 -9.49
N LEU A 26 -10.35 -19.38 -10.71
CA LEU A 26 -10.49 -17.94 -10.97
C LEU A 26 -11.89 -17.42 -10.58
N GLU A 27 -12.95 -18.17 -10.81
CA GLU A 27 -14.31 -17.78 -10.43
C GLU A 27 -14.46 -17.56 -8.92
N LEU A 28 -13.82 -18.40 -8.11
CA LEU A 28 -13.80 -18.23 -6.65
C LEU A 28 -13.10 -16.92 -6.26
N LEU A 29 -11.97 -16.61 -6.92
CA LEU A 29 -11.25 -15.34 -6.69
C LEU A 29 -12.10 -14.15 -7.11
N LEU A 30 -12.73 -14.19 -8.27
CA LEU A 30 -13.61 -13.13 -8.75
C LEU A 30 -14.82 -12.93 -7.84
N GLY A 31 -15.40 -14.02 -7.31
CA GLY A 31 -16.45 -13.95 -6.29
C GLY A 31 -15.99 -13.21 -5.04
N ASN A 32 -14.83 -13.55 -4.50
CA ASN A 32 -14.25 -12.83 -3.35
C ASN A 32 -13.94 -11.36 -3.68
N LEU A 33 -13.46 -11.05 -4.89
CA LEU A 33 -13.23 -9.68 -5.34
C LEU A 33 -14.51 -8.85 -5.31
N VAL A 34 -15.61 -9.38 -5.84
CA VAL A 34 -16.91 -8.70 -5.85
C VAL A 34 -17.42 -8.50 -4.42
N PHE A 35 -17.48 -9.57 -3.62
CA PHE A 35 -17.97 -9.48 -2.25
C PHE A 35 -17.18 -8.50 -1.39
N ILE A 36 -15.85 -8.49 -1.51
CA ILE A 36 -14.99 -7.53 -0.80
C ILE A 36 -15.20 -6.11 -1.34
N GLY A 37 -15.21 -5.96 -2.66
CA GLY A 37 -15.28 -4.66 -3.32
C GLY A 37 -16.60 -3.92 -3.06
N GLU A 38 -17.72 -4.64 -3.00
CA GLU A 38 -19.03 -4.08 -2.71
C GLU A 38 -19.24 -3.66 -1.25
N ILE A 39 -18.30 -3.97 -0.36
CA ILE A 39 -18.30 -3.46 1.02
C ILE A 39 -17.57 -2.11 1.05
N PRO A 40 -18.25 -0.97 1.27
CA PRO A 40 -17.58 0.31 1.44
C PRO A 40 -16.58 0.26 2.60
N ALA A 41 -15.36 0.73 2.35
CA ALA A 41 -14.30 0.72 3.35
C ALA A 41 -13.40 1.96 3.21
N PRO A 42 -13.92 3.19 3.40
CA PRO A 42 -13.05 4.35 3.48
C PRO A 42 -12.10 4.21 4.67
N THR A 43 -10.92 4.84 4.58
CA THR A 43 -9.91 4.82 5.65
C THR A 43 -10.53 5.12 7.00
N PHE A 44 -10.24 4.32 8.01
CA PHE A 44 -10.80 4.25 9.38
C PHE A 44 -12.20 3.57 9.48
N HIS A 45 -12.77 3.07 8.38
CA HIS A 45 -14.09 2.42 8.37
C HIS A 45 -14.06 1.04 7.67
N GLU A 46 -12.96 0.30 7.80
CA GLU A 46 -12.69 -0.97 7.12
C GLU A 46 -13.32 -2.20 7.82
N GLN A 47 -13.93 -2.04 9.00
CA GLN A 47 -14.30 -3.12 9.91
C GLN A 47 -15.18 -4.21 9.25
N LYS A 48 -16.09 -3.84 8.34
CA LYS A 48 -16.96 -4.82 7.67
C LYS A 48 -16.16 -5.66 6.67
N ARG A 49 -15.25 -5.04 5.94
CA ARG A 49 -14.39 -5.70 4.96
C ARG A 49 -13.42 -6.65 5.63
N ILE A 50 -12.81 -6.22 6.74
CA ILE A 50 -11.92 -7.05 7.56
C ILE A 50 -12.67 -8.24 8.19
N LYS A 51 -13.88 -8.03 8.72
CA LYS A 51 -14.68 -9.15 9.24
C LYS A 51 -14.97 -10.19 8.15
N PHE A 52 -15.30 -9.76 6.95
CA PHE A 52 -15.50 -10.67 5.81
C PHE A 52 -14.22 -11.45 5.51
N LEU A 53 -13.06 -10.78 5.45
CA LEU A 53 -11.78 -11.43 5.20
C LEU A 53 -11.45 -12.50 6.25
N VAL A 54 -11.58 -12.16 7.55
CA VAL A 54 -11.33 -13.09 8.65
C VAL A 54 -12.31 -14.27 8.64
N GLN A 55 -13.56 -14.04 8.23
CA GLN A 55 -14.52 -15.13 8.01
C GLN A 55 -14.05 -16.07 6.89
N ARG A 56 -13.56 -15.55 5.75
CA ARG A 56 -12.98 -16.38 4.69
C ARG A 56 -11.79 -17.21 5.18
N PHE A 57 -10.91 -16.61 6.00
CA PHE A 57 -9.79 -17.34 6.62
C PHE A 57 -10.28 -18.48 7.51
N THR A 58 -11.30 -18.23 8.32
CA THR A 58 -11.90 -19.26 9.20
C THR A 58 -12.53 -20.40 8.38
N GLU A 59 -13.25 -20.08 7.31
CA GLU A 59 -13.86 -21.08 6.41
C GLU A 59 -12.80 -21.92 5.67
N CYS A 60 -11.63 -21.36 5.43
CA CYS A 60 -10.48 -22.10 4.88
C CYS A 60 -9.73 -22.93 5.94
N GLY A 61 -10.12 -22.89 7.21
CA GLY A 61 -9.50 -23.64 8.28
C GLY A 61 -8.13 -23.10 8.73
N LEU A 62 -7.86 -21.80 8.52
CA LEU A 62 -6.62 -21.18 8.98
C LEU A 62 -6.58 -21.08 10.50
N GLN A 63 -5.37 -21.02 11.05
CA GLN A 63 -5.14 -20.87 12.48
C GLN A 63 -5.07 -19.38 12.89
N ASN A 64 -5.36 -19.12 14.16
CA ASN A 64 -5.23 -17.78 14.77
C ASN A 64 -5.98 -16.67 14.03
N CYS A 65 -7.14 -17.00 13.42
CA CYS A 65 -7.99 -16.01 12.78
C CYS A 65 -8.45 -14.98 13.80
N SER A 66 -8.01 -13.73 13.65
CA SER A 66 -8.27 -12.68 14.64
C SER A 66 -8.31 -11.29 14.02
N ILE A 67 -8.84 -10.35 14.77
CA ILE A 67 -8.78 -8.92 14.47
C ILE A 67 -8.02 -8.27 15.63
N ASP A 68 -6.97 -7.51 15.31
CA ASP A 68 -6.19 -6.81 16.34
C ASP A 68 -6.84 -5.48 16.78
N GLU A 69 -6.19 -4.78 17.72
CA GLU A 69 -6.69 -3.54 18.33
C GLU A 69 -6.79 -2.38 17.33
N LYS A 70 -6.05 -2.44 16.21
CA LYS A 70 -6.14 -1.47 15.11
C LYS A 70 -7.15 -1.87 14.03
N GLY A 71 -7.72 -3.05 14.16
CA GLY A 71 -8.71 -3.57 13.23
C GLY A 71 -8.13 -4.36 12.07
N ASN A 72 -6.82 -4.69 12.07
CA ASN A 72 -6.24 -5.57 11.06
C ASN A 72 -6.79 -6.98 11.19
N GLY A 73 -7.08 -7.62 10.07
CA GLY A 73 -7.52 -9.02 10.03
C GLY A 73 -6.37 -9.97 9.71
N ALA A 74 -6.15 -10.94 10.57
CA ALA A 74 -4.98 -11.80 10.51
C ALA A 74 -5.34 -13.29 10.57
N ALA A 75 -4.55 -14.13 9.91
CA ALA A 75 -4.61 -15.58 10.03
C ALA A 75 -3.28 -16.23 9.63
N ILE A 76 -3.08 -17.48 10.05
CA ILE A 76 -1.90 -18.27 9.73
C ILE A 76 -2.32 -19.54 8.95
N LEU A 77 -1.77 -19.70 7.76
CA LEU A 77 -1.72 -20.98 7.09
C LEU A 77 -0.43 -21.70 7.53
N PRO A 78 -0.53 -22.77 8.34
CA PRO A 78 0.65 -23.41 8.91
C PRO A 78 1.49 -24.08 7.84
N GLY A 79 2.81 -23.93 7.94
CA GLY A 79 3.78 -24.66 7.17
C GLY A 79 4.03 -26.06 7.72
N GLU A 80 4.77 -26.90 7.01
CA GLU A 80 5.08 -28.27 7.44
C GLU A 80 6.00 -28.27 8.66
N THR A 81 6.99 -27.39 8.74
CA THR A 81 7.86 -27.22 9.91
C THR A 81 7.49 -26.01 10.76
N GLY A 82 7.06 -24.92 10.10
CA GLY A 82 6.69 -23.68 10.79
C GLY A 82 7.88 -22.92 11.41
N GLU A 83 9.11 -23.27 11.06
CA GLU A 83 10.32 -22.64 11.62
C GLU A 83 10.46 -21.17 11.23
N LYS A 84 10.02 -20.81 10.02
CA LYS A 84 10.01 -19.43 9.51
C LYS A 84 8.58 -18.96 9.28
N THR A 85 8.41 -17.65 9.21
CA THR A 85 7.13 -17.03 8.85
C THR A 85 7.32 -16.04 7.72
N ILE A 86 6.53 -16.21 6.65
CA ILE A 86 6.43 -15.25 5.53
C ILE A 86 5.14 -14.47 5.72
N LEU A 87 5.19 -13.14 5.68
CA LEU A 87 4.01 -12.28 5.80
C LEU A 87 3.56 -11.78 4.43
N VAL A 88 2.31 -12.04 4.08
CA VAL A 88 1.65 -11.45 2.91
C VAL A 88 0.56 -10.51 3.38
N ALA A 89 0.64 -9.25 2.97
CA ALA A 89 -0.27 -8.19 3.41
C ALA A 89 -0.94 -7.49 2.21
N ALA A 90 -2.21 -7.10 2.40
CA ALA A 90 -2.95 -6.21 1.50
C ALA A 90 -3.79 -5.25 2.32
N HIS A 91 -3.93 -3.99 1.87
CA HIS A 91 -4.74 -3.03 2.61
C HIS A 91 -6.23 -3.13 2.26
N ALA A 92 -7.07 -2.86 3.26
CA ALA A 92 -8.52 -2.99 3.17
C ALA A 92 -9.23 -1.68 2.81
N ASP A 93 -8.61 -0.55 3.10
CA ASP A 93 -9.21 0.75 2.84
C ASP A 93 -9.15 1.14 1.35
N THR A 94 -10.12 1.96 0.95
CA THR A 94 -10.20 2.58 -0.37
C THR A 94 -10.44 4.09 -0.22
N PRO A 95 -10.13 4.91 -1.25
CA PRO A 95 -10.40 6.35 -1.20
C PRO A 95 -11.89 6.69 -1.31
N PHE A 96 -12.78 5.70 -1.51
CA PHE A 96 -14.20 5.90 -1.75
C PHE A 96 -15.02 5.71 -0.48
N ASP A 97 -15.85 6.70 -0.17
CA ASP A 97 -16.77 6.65 0.96
C ASP A 97 -18.11 5.95 0.59
N SER A 98 -18.99 5.82 1.58
CA SER A 98 -20.29 5.15 1.41
C SER A 98 -21.29 5.89 0.51
N THR A 99 -20.99 7.11 0.05
CA THR A 99 -21.86 7.87 -0.87
C THR A 99 -21.64 7.46 -2.32
N VAL A 100 -20.51 6.83 -2.63
CA VAL A 100 -20.22 6.26 -3.95
C VAL A 100 -20.99 4.95 -4.12
N ASN A 101 -21.48 4.69 -5.32
CA ASN A 101 -22.08 3.38 -5.64
C ASN A 101 -20.98 2.32 -5.71
N HIS A 102 -20.98 1.38 -4.77
CA HIS A 102 -20.00 0.29 -4.66
C HIS A 102 -20.42 -0.98 -5.43
N SER A 103 -21.41 -0.92 -6.32
CA SER A 103 -21.76 -2.08 -7.13
C SER A 103 -20.64 -2.43 -8.10
N PHE A 104 -20.30 -3.71 -8.16
CA PHE A 104 -19.32 -4.26 -9.08
C PHE A 104 -19.99 -4.86 -10.32
N SER A 105 -19.33 -4.76 -11.46
CA SER A 105 -19.75 -5.41 -12.70
C SER A 105 -18.65 -6.31 -13.23
N ILE A 106 -19.06 -7.47 -13.78
CA ILE A 106 -18.15 -8.45 -14.38
C ILE A 106 -18.48 -8.56 -15.86
N SER A 107 -17.49 -8.40 -16.70
CA SER A 107 -17.51 -8.72 -18.12
C SER A 107 -16.63 -9.93 -18.42
N SER A 108 -16.51 -10.33 -19.66
CA SER A 108 -15.57 -11.39 -20.07
C SER A 108 -14.08 -10.97 -19.92
N GLN A 109 -13.79 -9.68 -19.82
CA GLN A 109 -12.42 -9.13 -19.81
C GLN A 109 -12.04 -8.44 -18.51
N TYR A 110 -13.01 -7.81 -17.84
CA TYR A 110 -12.77 -6.92 -16.70
C TYR A 110 -13.76 -7.14 -15.57
N VAL A 111 -13.31 -6.90 -14.35
CA VAL A 111 -14.15 -6.58 -13.20
C VAL A 111 -14.00 -5.09 -12.94
N ALA A 112 -15.11 -4.38 -12.83
CA ALA A 112 -15.12 -2.93 -12.61
C ALA A 112 -15.95 -2.56 -11.38
N GLY A 113 -15.42 -1.63 -10.59
CA GLY A 113 -16.04 -1.07 -9.40
C GLY A 113 -15.04 -0.25 -8.58
N PRO A 114 -15.52 0.61 -7.66
CA PRO A 114 -14.65 1.47 -6.85
C PRO A 114 -13.64 0.68 -6.03
N GLY A 115 -12.34 0.95 -6.21
CA GLY A 115 -11.27 0.26 -5.51
C GLY A 115 -11.09 -1.21 -5.92
N ALA A 116 -11.48 -1.58 -7.15
CA ALA A 116 -11.30 -2.94 -7.66
C ALA A 116 -9.83 -3.36 -7.67
N GLY A 117 -8.94 -2.47 -8.13
CA GLY A 117 -7.49 -2.67 -8.15
C GLY A 117 -6.78 -2.12 -6.92
N ASP A 118 -7.31 -1.07 -6.29
CA ASP A 118 -6.73 -0.42 -5.11
C ASP A 118 -7.68 -0.48 -3.90
N ASN A 119 -7.74 -1.57 -3.11
CA ASN A 119 -6.95 -2.80 -3.24
C ASN A 119 -7.84 -4.03 -2.96
N SER A 120 -9.09 -4.03 -3.49
CA SER A 120 -10.01 -5.15 -3.28
C SER A 120 -9.46 -6.46 -3.87
N LEU A 121 -8.73 -6.39 -5.00
CA LEU A 121 -8.11 -7.57 -5.60
C LEU A 121 -7.01 -8.16 -4.71
N GLY A 122 -6.19 -7.33 -4.07
CA GLY A 122 -5.18 -7.79 -3.12
C GLY A 122 -5.81 -8.59 -1.97
N LEU A 123 -6.89 -8.07 -1.37
CA LEU A 123 -7.64 -8.79 -0.35
C LEU A 123 -8.31 -10.06 -0.87
N ALA A 124 -8.84 -10.04 -2.09
CA ALA A 124 -9.45 -11.23 -2.71
C ALA A 124 -8.43 -12.35 -2.92
N VAL A 125 -7.20 -11.97 -3.29
CA VAL A 125 -6.09 -12.93 -3.38
C VAL A 125 -5.75 -13.49 -2.00
N LEU A 126 -5.63 -12.67 -0.95
CA LEU A 126 -5.44 -13.18 0.42
C LEU A 126 -6.54 -14.15 0.84
N ALA A 127 -7.82 -13.83 0.57
CA ALA A 127 -8.96 -14.67 0.90
C ALA A 127 -8.97 -16.00 0.13
N THR A 128 -8.41 -16.04 -1.09
CA THR A 128 -8.48 -17.19 -1.99
C THR A 128 -7.21 -18.04 -1.94
N LEU A 129 -6.07 -17.46 -1.60
CA LEU A 129 -4.76 -18.12 -1.62
C LEU A 129 -4.73 -19.45 -0.83
N PRO A 130 -5.31 -19.57 0.39
CA PRO A 130 -5.35 -20.85 1.10
C PRO A 130 -6.05 -21.95 0.31
N THR A 131 -7.18 -21.62 -0.32
CA THR A 131 -7.90 -22.57 -1.18
C THR A 131 -7.11 -22.97 -2.40
N ILE A 132 -6.42 -22.02 -3.04
CA ILE A 132 -5.54 -22.31 -4.19
C ILE A 132 -4.43 -23.26 -3.76
N MET A 133 -3.73 -22.96 -2.66
CA MET A 133 -2.66 -23.82 -2.12
C MET A 133 -3.16 -25.24 -1.84
N ALA A 134 -4.31 -25.37 -1.16
CA ALA A 134 -4.91 -26.66 -0.84
C ALA A 134 -5.32 -27.45 -2.09
N ARG A 135 -6.03 -26.80 -3.05
CA ARG A 135 -6.55 -27.47 -4.27
C ARG A 135 -5.43 -27.90 -5.21
N LEU A 136 -4.32 -27.18 -5.23
CA LEU A 136 -3.17 -27.50 -6.05
C LEU A 136 -2.16 -28.41 -5.32
N ASN A 137 -2.47 -28.81 -4.07
CA ASN A 137 -1.58 -29.59 -3.20
C ASN A 137 -0.19 -28.94 -3.06
N LEU A 138 -0.16 -27.63 -2.84
CA LEU A 138 1.05 -26.85 -2.64
C LEU A 138 1.25 -26.60 -1.14
N ARG A 139 2.41 -26.96 -0.61
CA ARG A 139 2.76 -26.79 0.80
C ARG A 139 4.08 -26.10 0.95
N LEU A 140 4.19 -25.19 1.90
CA LEU A 140 5.41 -24.52 2.31
C LEU A 140 5.94 -25.18 3.59
N GLN A 141 7.24 -25.10 3.80
CA GLN A 141 7.84 -25.44 5.10
C GLN A 141 7.54 -24.33 6.13
N SER A 142 7.61 -23.08 5.67
CA SER A 142 7.35 -21.87 6.46
C SER A 142 5.86 -21.65 6.73
N ASN A 143 5.54 -21.06 7.87
CA ASN A 143 4.22 -20.50 8.10
C ASN A 143 3.95 -19.34 7.12
N LEU A 144 2.74 -19.26 6.60
CA LEU A 144 2.28 -18.12 5.83
C LEU A 144 1.31 -17.30 6.66
N PHE A 145 1.73 -16.11 7.04
CA PHE A 145 0.90 -15.15 7.76
C PHE A 145 0.16 -14.26 6.74
N LEU A 146 -1.16 -14.27 6.76
CA LEU A 146 -2.01 -13.46 5.90
C LEU A 146 -2.58 -12.29 6.70
N LEU A 147 -2.41 -11.07 6.18
CA LEU A 147 -2.78 -9.84 6.89
C LEU A 147 -3.55 -8.87 5.99
N GLY A 148 -4.83 -8.65 6.32
CA GLY A 148 -5.58 -7.50 5.79
C GLY A 148 -5.34 -6.30 6.68
N THR A 149 -4.75 -5.22 6.16
CA THR A 149 -4.38 -4.04 6.95
C THR A 149 -5.43 -2.94 6.85
N THR A 150 -5.56 -2.14 7.91
CA THR A 150 -6.44 -0.98 8.00
C THR A 150 -5.64 0.32 8.03
N SER A 151 -6.31 1.44 7.86
CA SER A 151 -5.73 2.78 8.01
C SER A 151 -4.44 2.96 7.19
N SER A 152 -4.46 2.54 5.92
CA SER A 152 -3.27 2.54 5.06
C SER A 152 -3.15 3.83 4.27
N LEU A 153 -4.27 4.36 3.76
CA LEU A 153 -4.28 5.49 2.83
C LEU A 153 -4.29 6.84 3.55
N GLU A 154 -3.75 7.86 2.91
CA GLU A 154 -3.79 9.26 3.33
C GLU A 154 -3.52 9.47 4.84
N LYS A 155 -4.52 9.94 5.59
CA LYS A 155 -4.43 10.19 7.05
C LYS A 155 -4.24 8.92 7.87
N GLY A 156 -4.54 7.78 7.31
CA GLY A 156 -4.25 6.48 7.92
C GLY A 156 -2.76 6.21 8.07
N ASN A 157 -1.93 6.75 7.15
CA ASN A 157 -0.46 6.72 7.24
C ASN A 157 0.10 5.33 7.55
N GLN A 158 -0.54 4.27 6.99
CA GLN A 158 -0.14 2.87 7.21
C GLN A 158 -0.17 2.44 8.69
N GLU A 159 -1.00 3.10 9.51
CA GLU A 159 -1.03 2.88 10.96
C GLU A 159 -1.34 1.42 11.32
N GLY A 160 -2.22 0.75 10.55
CA GLY A 160 -2.57 -0.64 10.78
C GLY A 160 -1.36 -1.57 10.68
N ILE A 161 -0.65 -1.55 9.57
CA ILE A 161 0.52 -2.43 9.38
C ILE A 161 1.68 -2.05 10.32
N ARG A 162 1.91 -0.77 10.59
CA ARG A 162 2.91 -0.32 11.56
C ARG A 162 2.63 -0.85 12.95
N PHE A 163 1.38 -0.77 13.40
CA PHE A 163 0.95 -1.32 14.68
C PHE A 163 1.19 -2.83 14.73
N PHE A 164 0.75 -3.56 13.70
CA PHE A 164 0.96 -5.01 13.64
C PHE A 164 2.45 -5.38 13.72
N LEU A 165 3.29 -4.75 12.91
CA LEU A 165 4.72 -5.05 12.87
C LEU A 165 5.45 -4.67 14.17
N ALA A 166 5.04 -3.59 14.85
CA ALA A 166 5.60 -3.18 16.13
C ALA A 166 5.20 -4.13 17.28
N ASN A 167 4.04 -4.79 17.18
CA ASN A 167 3.50 -5.66 18.23
C ASN A 167 3.56 -7.16 17.86
N LYS A 168 4.19 -7.52 16.77
CA LYS A 168 4.31 -8.92 16.33
C LYS A 168 5.02 -9.78 17.36
N LYS A 169 4.48 -10.98 17.62
CA LYS A 169 5.07 -11.96 18.52
C LYS A 169 5.95 -13.00 17.80
N THR A 170 5.89 -13.02 16.48
CA THR A 170 6.59 -13.98 15.63
C THR A 170 7.61 -13.23 14.78
N GLU A 171 8.78 -13.77 14.63
CA GLU A 171 9.78 -13.26 13.69
C GLU A 171 9.29 -13.48 12.25
N ILE A 172 9.40 -12.44 11.43
CA ILE A 172 8.99 -12.47 10.02
C ILE A 172 10.26 -12.47 9.17
N ALA A 173 10.46 -13.56 8.45
CA ALA A 173 11.63 -13.75 7.61
C ALA A 173 11.56 -12.85 6.36
N ALA A 174 10.39 -12.69 5.75
CA ALA A 174 10.19 -11.83 4.59
C ALA A 174 8.75 -11.33 4.50
N GLY A 175 8.56 -10.15 3.89
CA GLY A 175 7.27 -9.52 3.66
C GLY A 175 6.92 -9.39 2.18
N ILE A 176 5.65 -9.57 1.84
CA ILE A 176 5.11 -9.27 0.51
C ILE A 176 3.89 -8.38 0.69
N ALA A 177 3.95 -7.16 0.18
CA ALA A 177 2.80 -6.29 0.04
C ALA A 177 2.13 -6.52 -1.32
N LEU A 178 0.83 -6.83 -1.32
CA LEU A 178 0.07 -7.02 -2.56
C LEU A 178 -0.67 -5.75 -2.93
N GLU A 179 -0.55 -5.39 -4.22
CA GLU A 179 -1.36 -4.38 -4.88
C GLU A 179 -2.13 -5.04 -6.01
N GLY A 180 -3.40 -4.68 -6.19
CA GLY A 180 -4.20 -5.27 -7.27
C GLY A 180 -3.63 -4.94 -8.65
N ILE A 181 -3.12 -3.74 -8.82
CA ILE A 181 -2.45 -3.28 -10.04
C ILE A 181 -1.12 -2.60 -9.68
N LEU A 182 -0.16 -2.60 -10.49
CA LEU A 182 0.06 -2.94 -11.88
C LEU A 182 0.82 -4.27 -11.96
N LEU A 183 0.44 -5.22 -12.83
CA LEU A 183 1.25 -6.42 -13.08
C LEU A 183 2.63 -6.02 -13.59
N GLY A 184 3.68 -6.58 -12.99
CA GLY A 184 5.06 -6.16 -13.21
C GLY A 184 5.58 -5.19 -12.14
N ARG A 185 4.72 -4.59 -11.31
CA ARG A 185 5.16 -3.78 -10.16
C ARG A 185 6.15 -4.58 -9.31
N LEU A 186 7.30 -4.00 -9.13
CA LEU A 186 8.37 -4.50 -8.26
C LEU A 186 8.84 -3.33 -7.40
N GLY A 187 8.22 -3.20 -6.22
CA GLY A 187 8.58 -2.19 -5.24
C GLY A 187 9.46 -2.80 -4.17
N PHE A 188 10.72 -2.42 -4.11
CA PHE A 188 11.69 -2.92 -3.14
C PHE A 188 12.46 -1.79 -2.44
N ARG A 189 12.14 -0.55 -2.77
CA ARG A 189 12.63 0.66 -2.11
C ARG A 189 11.48 1.59 -1.76
N SER A 190 11.63 2.33 -0.70
CA SER A 190 10.74 3.41 -0.28
C SER A 190 11.50 4.72 -0.30
N MET A 191 10.85 5.77 -0.79
CA MET A 191 11.35 7.13 -0.65
C MET A 191 10.97 7.70 0.72
N ALA A 192 11.85 8.49 1.31
CA ALA A 192 11.48 9.38 2.39
C ALA A 192 10.32 10.27 1.93
N THR A 193 9.27 10.32 2.71
CA THR A 193 8.05 11.03 2.34
C THR A 193 7.49 11.77 3.55
N MET A 194 7.03 13.00 3.33
CA MET A 194 6.25 13.77 4.29
C MET A 194 5.03 14.33 3.59
N GLY A 195 3.84 13.96 4.06
CA GLY A 195 2.57 14.59 3.70
C GLY A 195 2.14 15.55 4.79
N GLY A 196 1.73 16.76 4.44
CA GLY A 196 1.35 17.78 5.40
C GLY A 196 0.10 18.55 5.05
N GLU A 197 -0.51 19.13 6.09
CA GLU A 197 -1.57 20.13 5.96
C GLU A 197 -1.10 21.47 6.55
N ILE A 198 -1.27 22.56 5.79
CA ILE A 198 -1.12 23.92 6.31
C ILE A 198 -2.51 24.57 6.31
N ILE A 199 -2.94 25.07 7.47
CA ILE A 199 -4.26 25.66 7.68
C ILE A 199 -4.05 27.11 8.15
N CYS A 200 -4.53 28.06 7.36
CA CYS A 200 -4.59 29.49 7.71
C CYS A 200 -6.00 29.81 8.19
N ARG A 201 -6.15 30.46 9.36
CA ARG A 201 -7.44 30.86 9.93
C ARG A 201 -7.38 32.24 10.53
N PHE A 202 -8.40 33.05 10.27
CA PHE A 202 -8.68 34.30 10.97
C PHE A 202 -9.87 34.11 11.91
N ASN A 203 -9.74 34.52 13.17
CA ASN A 203 -10.90 34.59 14.08
C ASN A 203 -11.83 35.73 13.69
N THR A 204 -11.23 36.88 13.39
CA THR A 204 -11.90 38.10 12.87
C THR A 204 -11.05 38.61 11.71
N LEU A 205 -11.71 39.14 10.68
CA LEU A 205 -11.05 39.86 9.59
C LEU A 205 -11.25 41.34 9.80
N ASN A 206 -10.15 42.07 9.83
CA ASN A 206 -10.16 43.55 9.80
C ASN A 206 -10.12 44.03 8.35
N GLU A 207 -10.46 45.29 8.11
CA GLU A 207 -10.44 45.89 6.75
C GLU A 207 -9.08 45.79 6.03
N LYS A 208 -7.98 45.65 6.79
CA LYS A 208 -6.62 45.53 6.26
C LYS A 208 -6.17 44.09 5.99
N ASP A 209 -6.96 43.10 6.40
CA ASP A 209 -6.59 41.70 6.25
C ASP A 209 -6.88 41.23 4.82
N SER A 210 -5.87 40.69 4.13
CA SER A 210 -6.00 40.14 2.77
C SER A 210 -6.75 38.82 2.70
N GLY A 211 -6.90 38.14 3.87
CA GLY A 211 -7.61 36.86 4.00
C GLY A 211 -6.71 35.63 3.93
N ALA A 212 -7.30 34.49 4.29
CA ALA A 212 -6.56 33.24 4.45
C ALA A 212 -6.02 32.67 3.13
N ILE A 213 -6.68 32.97 1.98
CA ILE A 213 -6.20 32.50 0.66
C ILE A 213 -4.90 33.22 0.29
N ASP A 214 -4.80 34.55 0.53
CA ASP A 214 -3.59 35.28 0.22
C ASP A 214 -2.40 34.86 1.07
N LEU A 215 -2.63 34.59 2.39
CA LEU A 215 -1.59 34.06 3.24
C LEU A 215 -1.14 32.66 2.77
N LEU A 216 -2.08 31.81 2.39
CA LEU A 216 -1.78 30.49 1.88
C LEU A 216 -0.98 30.59 0.57
N ASN A 217 -1.33 31.53 -0.32
CA ASN A 217 -0.59 31.77 -1.56
C ASN A 217 0.85 32.23 -1.29
N GLN A 218 1.07 33.10 -0.30
CA GLN A 218 2.42 33.49 0.15
C GLN A 218 3.24 32.29 0.62
N ILE A 219 2.63 31.40 1.42
CA ILE A 219 3.26 30.18 1.89
C ILE A 219 3.61 29.27 0.72
N ILE A 220 2.67 29.01 -0.19
CA ILE A 220 2.90 28.19 -1.39
C ILE A 220 4.06 28.74 -2.24
N HIS A 221 4.11 30.05 -2.45
CA HIS A 221 5.20 30.68 -3.19
C HIS A 221 6.56 30.44 -2.53
N GLN A 222 6.65 30.64 -1.19
CA GLN A 222 7.87 30.42 -0.44
C GLN A 222 8.28 28.93 -0.41
N LEU A 223 7.33 28.00 -0.24
CA LEU A 223 7.58 26.56 -0.30
C LEU A 223 8.21 26.16 -1.63
N ARG A 224 7.58 26.56 -2.76
CA ARG A 224 8.11 26.27 -4.10
C ARG A 224 9.51 26.82 -4.32
N LYS A 225 9.74 28.06 -3.88
CA LYS A 225 11.04 28.73 -4.02
C LYS A 225 12.12 28.03 -3.20
N ARG A 226 11.89 27.84 -1.91
CA ARG A 226 12.91 27.30 -1.00
C ARG A 226 13.22 25.84 -1.25
N ILE A 227 12.20 25.00 -1.45
CA ILE A 227 12.41 23.56 -1.70
C ILE A 227 13.22 23.37 -3.00
N ARG A 228 12.86 24.06 -4.09
CA ARG A 228 13.61 23.96 -5.36
C ARG A 228 15.05 24.51 -5.28
N GLN A 229 15.30 25.51 -4.44
CA GLN A 229 16.63 26.10 -4.35
C GLN A 229 17.58 25.35 -3.44
N GLN A 230 17.05 24.65 -2.42
CA GLN A 230 17.88 24.01 -1.39
C GLN A 230 18.02 22.50 -1.58
N PHE A 231 17.05 21.85 -2.23
CA PHE A 231 17.01 20.39 -2.30
C PHE A 231 16.80 19.94 -3.75
N ASN A 232 17.87 19.49 -4.40
CA ASN A 232 17.83 19.00 -5.77
C ASN A 232 17.11 17.64 -5.90
N ASP A 233 17.06 16.87 -4.83
CA ASP A 233 16.46 15.54 -4.72
C ASP A 233 15.03 15.56 -4.16
N ALA A 234 14.53 16.73 -3.73
CA ALA A 234 13.19 16.85 -3.19
C ALA A 234 12.14 17.17 -4.27
N THR A 235 11.06 16.40 -4.27
CA THR A 235 9.88 16.67 -5.11
C THR A 235 8.72 17.14 -4.24
N LEU A 236 8.19 18.34 -4.54
CA LEU A 236 6.99 18.90 -3.90
C LEU A 236 5.76 18.71 -4.79
N VAL A 237 4.74 18.05 -4.27
CA VAL A 237 3.42 17.90 -4.87
C VAL A 237 2.40 18.71 -4.06
N LEU A 238 1.73 19.66 -4.69
CA LEU A 238 0.58 20.36 -4.10
C LEU A 238 -0.67 19.58 -4.47
N GLY A 239 -1.23 18.86 -3.49
CA GLY A 239 -2.31 17.90 -3.72
C GLY A 239 -3.70 18.56 -3.77
N ALA A 240 -3.99 19.45 -2.82
CA ALA A 240 -5.28 20.13 -2.77
C ALA A 240 -5.18 21.49 -2.09
N VAL A 241 -6.01 22.41 -2.53
CA VAL A 241 -6.24 23.71 -1.88
C VAL A 241 -7.74 23.90 -1.69
N ASP A 242 -8.14 24.14 -0.43
CA ASP A 242 -9.53 24.41 -0.06
C ASP A 242 -9.59 25.79 0.61
N GLY A 243 -10.59 26.60 0.31
CA GLY A 243 -10.76 27.88 1.02
C GLY A 243 -11.79 28.79 0.42
N GLY A 244 -12.34 29.68 1.28
CA GLY A 244 -13.33 30.66 0.89
C GLY A 244 -14.72 30.07 0.65
N ALA A 245 -15.71 30.97 0.56
CA ALA A 245 -17.11 30.61 0.28
C ALA A 245 -17.81 31.69 -0.57
N SER A 246 -17.15 32.82 -0.82
CA SER A 246 -17.76 33.98 -1.48
C SER A 246 -16.72 34.73 -2.31
N TYR A 247 -17.14 35.29 -3.43
CA TYR A 247 -16.31 36.21 -4.21
C TYR A 247 -16.35 37.67 -3.78
N LYS A 248 -17.13 37.98 -2.73
CA LYS A 248 -17.29 39.35 -2.22
C LYS A 248 -16.52 39.61 -0.92
N THR A 249 -16.13 38.55 -0.21
CA THR A 249 -15.50 38.68 1.12
C THR A 249 -14.22 37.84 1.18
N PRO A 250 -13.14 38.37 1.79
CA PRO A 250 -11.91 37.60 2.00
C PRO A 250 -12.18 36.31 2.78
N ALA A 251 -11.47 35.25 2.42
CA ALA A 251 -11.63 33.93 3.06
C ALA A 251 -11.13 33.98 4.51
N ARG A 252 -11.94 33.50 5.47
CA ARG A 252 -11.53 33.33 6.86
C ARG A 252 -10.67 32.11 7.09
N SER A 253 -10.78 31.10 6.23
CA SER A 253 -9.99 29.86 6.31
C SER A 253 -9.55 29.41 4.94
N ALA A 254 -8.32 28.95 4.86
CA ALA A 254 -7.78 28.24 3.69
C ALA A 254 -6.85 27.13 4.15
N ARG A 255 -6.77 26.05 3.36
CA ARG A 255 -5.99 24.86 3.67
C ARG A 255 -5.25 24.39 2.43
N LEU A 256 -3.99 24.05 2.60
CA LEU A 256 -3.16 23.31 1.63
C LEU A 256 -2.92 21.90 2.14
N ARG A 257 -3.08 20.91 1.26
CA ARG A 257 -2.55 19.56 1.44
C ARG A 257 -1.44 19.33 0.42
N PHE A 258 -0.31 18.84 0.85
CA PHE A 258 0.86 18.67 0.01
C PHE A 258 1.68 17.46 0.43
N LEU A 259 2.57 17.01 -0.46
CA LEU A 259 3.50 15.92 -0.24
C LEU A 259 4.89 16.34 -0.68
N VAL A 260 5.91 15.99 0.11
CA VAL A 260 7.32 16.08 -0.26
C VAL A 260 7.91 14.68 -0.26
N ARG A 261 8.70 14.37 -1.29
CA ARG A 261 9.44 13.11 -1.43
C ARG A 261 10.90 13.39 -1.70
N SER A 262 11.76 12.54 -1.15
CA SER A 262 13.21 12.54 -1.38
C SER A 262 13.75 11.12 -1.26
N GLU A 263 14.93 10.87 -1.81
CA GLU A 263 15.67 9.61 -1.56
C GLU A 263 16.36 9.60 -0.20
N ASN A 264 16.39 10.76 0.50
CA ASN A 264 17.12 10.95 1.75
C ASN A 264 16.20 11.44 2.87
N ASP A 265 16.25 10.78 4.03
CA ASP A 265 15.50 11.17 5.23
C ASP A 265 15.92 12.57 5.75
N ASP A 266 17.22 12.90 5.70
CA ASP A 266 17.73 14.20 6.15
C ASP A 266 17.15 15.36 5.34
N THR A 267 16.94 15.16 4.03
CA THR A 267 16.27 16.16 3.18
C THR A 267 14.83 16.41 3.64
N ILE A 268 14.10 15.39 4.05
CA ILE A 268 12.74 15.54 4.59
C ILE A 268 12.75 16.26 5.93
N GLU A 269 13.68 15.95 6.84
CA GLU A 269 13.81 16.66 8.13
C GLU A 269 14.11 18.14 7.91
N GLN A 270 15.09 18.47 7.08
CA GLN A 270 15.43 19.85 6.75
C GLN A 270 14.28 20.58 6.07
N THR A 271 13.52 19.87 5.20
CA THR A 271 12.33 20.45 4.58
C THR A 271 11.25 20.78 5.61
N MET A 272 11.03 19.92 6.61
CA MET A 272 10.12 20.21 7.72
C MET A 272 10.52 21.45 8.50
N GLU A 273 11.80 21.61 8.81
CA GLU A 273 12.31 22.79 9.48
C GLU A 273 12.08 24.06 8.64
N GLN A 274 12.33 24.00 7.33
CA GLN A 274 12.05 25.12 6.41
C GLN A 274 10.56 25.48 6.37
N ILE A 275 9.66 24.49 6.37
CA ILE A 275 8.23 24.75 6.39
C ILE A 275 7.83 25.44 7.70
N ASN A 276 8.33 24.97 8.84
CA ASN A 276 8.08 25.61 10.13
C ASN A 276 8.55 27.07 10.15
N GLN A 277 9.73 27.37 9.60
CA GLN A 277 10.26 28.72 9.48
C GLN A 277 9.38 29.60 8.58
N ILE A 278 8.93 29.09 7.44
CA ILE A 278 8.01 29.80 6.52
C ILE A 278 6.70 30.14 7.24
N VAL A 279 6.11 29.15 7.90
CA VAL A 279 4.84 29.30 8.63
C VAL A 279 4.98 30.34 9.75
N ALA A 280 6.07 30.27 10.53
CA ALA A 280 6.34 31.21 11.61
C ALA A 280 6.53 32.64 11.10
N ALA A 281 7.25 32.84 9.99
CA ALA A 281 7.48 34.16 9.40
C ALA A 281 6.16 34.77 8.91
N VAL A 282 5.34 34.02 8.14
CA VAL A 282 4.06 34.51 7.65
C VAL A 282 3.06 34.78 8.79
N GLN A 283 3.08 33.97 9.85
CA GLN A 283 2.22 34.19 11.02
C GLN A 283 2.60 35.45 11.80
N HIS A 284 3.91 35.75 11.96
CA HIS A 284 4.40 36.93 12.65
C HIS A 284 3.86 38.23 12.02
N ASP A 285 3.75 38.24 10.69
CA ASP A 285 3.33 39.41 9.92
C ASP A 285 1.82 39.51 9.75
N SER A 286 1.03 38.63 10.40
CA SER A 286 -0.43 38.58 10.24
C SER A 286 -1.16 38.38 11.55
N SER A 287 -2.44 38.83 11.61
CA SER A 287 -3.37 38.57 12.72
C SER A 287 -4.00 37.16 12.67
N SER A 288 -3.51 36.31 11.77
CA SER A 288 -4.04 34.96 11.55
C SER A 288 -3.45 33.93 12.50
N LYS A 289 -4.09 32.78 12.60
CA LYS A 289 -3.54 31.56 13.18
C LYS A 289 -3.20 30.59 12.07
N ILE A 290 -1.91 30.26 11.93
CA ILE A 290 -1.43 29.31 10.94
C ILE A 290 -0.95 28.04 11.66
N ARG A 291 -1.37 26.87 11.18
CA ARG A 291 -0.97 25.56 11.70
C ARG A 291 -0.41 24.71 10.59
N PHE A 292 0.72 24.09 10.85
CA PHE A 292 1.29 23.05 10.01
C PHE A 292 1.24 21.72 10.77
N ASP A 293 0.61 20.72 10.17
CA ASP A 293 0.50 19.36 10.71
C ASP A 293 1.15 18.39 9.73
N VAL A 294 2.02 17.53 10.22
CA VAL A 294 2.54 16.39 9.46
C VAL A 294 1.54 15.24 9.61
N ILE A 295 1.01 14.77 8.49
CA ILE A 295 -0.04 13.74 8.41
C ILE A 295 0.55 12.39 8.00
N VAL A 296 1.46 12.38 7.02
CA VAL A 296 2.09 11.19 6.49
C VAL A 296 3.59 11.28 6.67
N ARG A 297 4.20 10.18 7.10
CA ARG A 297 5.64 10.08 7.19
C ARG A 297 6.13 8.67 6.89
N ASN A 298 7.04 8.56 5.91
CA ASN A 298 7.74 7.33 5.59
C ASN A 298 9.24 7.60 5.51
N ARG A 299 10.04 6.63 5.89
CA ARG A 299 11.50 6.67 5.75
C ARG A 299 11.94 6.14 4.40
N ALA A 300 13.07 6.64 3.92
CA ALA A 300 13.80 6.02 2.83
C ALA A 300 14.40 4.69 3.28
N GLY A 301 14.51 3.75 2.36
CA GLY A 301 15.13 2.46 2.64
C GLY A 301 14.72 1.41 1.63
N GLY A 302 15.18 0.19 1.85
CA GLY A 302 14.82 -0.94 1.00
C GLY A 302 15.99 -1.86 0.72
N LEU A 303 15.79 -2.75 -0.24
CA LEU A 303 16.78 -3.72 -0.68
C LEU A 303 17.63 -3.14 -1.83
N GLU A 304 18.86 -3.63 -1.96
CA GLU A 304 19.69 -3.29 -3.10
C GLU A 304 19.23 -4.07 -4.36
N ILE A 305 19.52 -3.53 -5.54
CA ILE A 305 19.03 -4.09 -6.82
C ILE A 305 19.55 -5.50 -7.11
N ASP A 306 20.71 -5.84 -6.56
CA ASP A 306 21.40 -7.13 -6.66
C ASP A 306 21.09 -8.07 -5.49
N ASP A 307 20.22 -7.64 -4.56
CA ASP A 307 19.76 -8.51 -3.49
C ASP A 307 19.13 -9.79 -4.04
N PRO A 308 19.47 -10.97 -3.49
CA PRO A 308 18.93 -12.24 -3.96
C PRO A 308 17.42 -12.27 -4.07
N PHE A 309 16.70 -11.58 -3.16
CA PHE A 309 15.24 -11.50 -3.19
C PHE A 309 14.75 -10.82 -4.48
N ILE A 310 15.38 -9.70 -4.88
CA ILE A 310 15.06 -8.98 -6.11
C ILE A 310 15.42 -9.81 -7.34
N VAL A 311 16.62 -10.40 -7.33
CA VAL A 311 17.13 -11.20 -8.46
C VAL A 311 16.20 -12.38 -8.73
N GLN A 312 15.81 -13.14 -7.70
CA GLN A 312 14.91 -14.28 -7.87
C GLN A 312 13.49 -13.86 -8.27
N THR A 313 12.98 -12.74 -7.73
CA THR A 313 11.69 -12.20 -8.16
C THR A 313 11.72 -11.85 -9.65
N LYS A 314 12.76 -11.18 -10.14
CA LYS A 314 12.92 -10.89 -11.58
C LYS A 314 13.00 -12.16 -12.44
N ARG A 315 13.64 -13.24 -11.94
CA ARG A 315 13.65 -14.55 -12.63
C ARG A 315 12.25 -15.17 -12.74
N ILE A 316 11.47 -15.10 -11.66
CA ILE A 316 10.07 -15.56 -11.64
C ILE A 316 9.23 -14.75 -12.62
N MET A 317 9.31 -13.43 -12.58
CA MET A 317 8.63 -12.54 -13.51
C MET A 317 8.96 -12.87 -14.97
N LYS A 318 10.25 -13.02 -15.28
CA LYS A 318 10.73 -13.40 -16.63
C LYS A 318 10.16 -14.75 -17.09
N ALA A 319 10.08 -15.74 -16.19
CA ALA A 319 9.53 -17.06 -16.50
C ALA A 319 8.06 -17.03 -16.84
N LEU A 320 7.32 -16.05 -16.32
CA LEU A 320 5.90 -15.77 -16.59
C LEU A 320 5.65 -14.76 -17.73
N GLY A 321 6.72 -14.28 -18.38
CA GLY A 321 6.60 -13.24 -19.41
C GLY A 321 6.22 -11.86 -18.86
N ILE A 322 6.40 -11.62 -17.55
CA ILE A 322 6.13 -10.34 -16.91
C ILE A 322 7.38 -9.44 -17.06
N LEU A 323 7.16 -8.21 -17.54
CA LEU A 323 8.19 -7.19 -17.56
C LEU A 323 8.25 -6.49 -16.19
N PRO A 324 9.37 -6.56 -15.45
CA PRO A 324 9.50 -5.87 -14.18
C PRO A 324 9.44 -4.35 -14.34
N LEU A 325 8.64 -3.71 -13.52
CA LEU A 325 8.49 -2.26 -13.41
C LEU A 325 8.92 -1.84 -12.00
N GLU A 326 10.12 -1.30 -11.88
CA GLU A 326 10.65 -0.83 -10.61
C GLU A 326 9.92 0.44 -10.17
N ILE A 327 9.22 0.37 -9.06
CA ILE A 327 8.38 1.45 -8.54
C ILE A 327 8.79 1.76 -7.10
N ASN A 328 9.49 2.86 -6.91
CA ASN A 328 9.95 3.32 -5.61
C ASN A 328 8.92 4.27 -4.97
N HIS A 329 7.77 3.75 -4.59
CA HIS A 329 6.76 4.52 -3.88
C HIS A 329 6.55 3.98 -2.47
N SER A 330 6.17 4.87 -1.54
CA SER A 330 5.71 4.47 -0.22
C SER A 330 4.42 3.67 -0.35
N THR A 331 4.53 2.38 -0.09
CA THR A 331 3.43 1.42 0.06
C THR A 331 3.54 0.80 1.44
N ASN A 332 2.71 -0.18 1.76
CA ASN A 332 2.89 -1.00 2.97
C ASN A 332 4.32 -1.56 3.12
N THR A 333 5.09 -1.64 2.04
CA THR A 333 6.49 -2.09 2.04
C THR A 333 7.39 -1.22 2.91
N SER A 334 7.15 0.12 2.97
CA SER A 334 7.94 1.02 3.81
C SER A 334 7.88 0.64 5.28
N SER A 335 6.73 0.18 5.76
CA SER A 335 6.55 -0.24 7.15
C SER A 335 7.33 -1.50 7.50
N PHE A 336 7.51 -2.43 6.56
CA PHE A 336 8.41 -3.58 6.73
C PHE A 336 9.86 -3.13 6.83
N MET A 337 10.29 -2.23 5.94
CA MET A 337 11.66 -1.71 5.90
C MET A 337 12.03 -0.94 7.17
N GLU A 338 11.10 -0.17 7.74
CA GLU A 338 11.27 0.51 9.02
C GLU A 338 11.54 -0.47 10.19
N GLN A 339 11.13 -1.72 10.06
CA GLN A 339 11.36 -2.80 11.03
C GLN A 339 12.52 -3.73 10.64
N GLY A 340 13.28 -3.39 9.60
CA GLY A 340 14.38 -4.22 9.11
C GLY A 340 13.95 -5.54 8.47
N ILE A 341 12.68 -5.66 8.07
CA ILE A 341 12.16 -6.86 7.43
C ILE A 341 12.33 -6.72 5.91
N PRO A 342 13.02 -7.63 5.23
CA PRO A 342 13.13 -7.64 3.78
C PRO A 342 11.74 -7.80 3.16
N ALA A 343 11.36 -6.90 2.26
CA ALA A 343 10.02 -6.92 1.71
C ALA A 343 9.94 -6.41 0.27
N LEU A 344 8.93 -6.90 -0.45
CA LEU A 344 8.58 -6.48 -1.79
C LEU A 344 7.11 -6.05 -1.88
N CYS A 345 6.84 -5.15 -2.84
CA CYS A 345 5.49 -4.86 -3.30
C CYS A 345 5.30 -5.45 -4.70
N LEU A 346 4.24 -6.24 -4.88
CA LEU A 346 3.89 -6.87 -6.15
C LEU A 346 2.52 -6.45 -6.61
N GLY A 347 2.36 -6.22 -7.94
CA GLY A 347 1.07 -6.05 -8.58
C GLY A 347 0.54 -7.35 -9.18
N LEU A 348 -0.77 -7.52 -9.14
CA LEU A 348 -1.44 -8.80 -9.46
C LEU A 348 -2.02 -8.85 -10.88
N THR A 349 -2.50 -7.73 -11.42
CA THR A 349 -3.07 -7.67 -12.77
C THR A 349 -2.85 -6.29 -13.41
N THR A 350 -3.30 -6.12 -14.64
CA THR A 350 -3.40 -4.80 -15.27
C THR A 350 -4.76 -4.17 -14.97
N GLY A 351 -4.83 -2.84 -14.98
CA GLY A 351 -6.07 -2.13 -14.69
C GLY A 351 -6.05 -0.72 -15.26
N GLU A 352 -7.19 -0.07 -15.20
CA GLU A 352 -7.42 1.29 -15.70
C GLU A 352 -8.27 2.08 -14.71
N ASN A 353 -8.26 3.40 -14.85
CA ASN A 353 -9.06 4.34 -14.06
C ASN A 353 -8.78 4.24 -12.54
N LEU A 354 -7.52 4.00 -12.15
CA LEU A 354 -7.13 3.93 -10.75
C LEU A 354 -7.56 5.19 -10.00
N ASN A 355 -8.14 5.01 -8.81
CA ASN A 355 -8.70 6.07 -7.96
C ASN A 355 -9.96 6.78 -8.53
N TYR A 356 -10.61 6.20 -9.53
CA TYR A 356 -11.92 6.65 -10.02
C TYR A 356 -13.00 5.60 -9.69
N PRO A 357 -14.30 6.00 -9.58
CA PRO A 357 -15.37 5.06 -9.25
C PRO A 357 -15.58 3.94 -10.30
N ASP A 358 -15.15 4.16 -11.52
CA ASP A 358 -15.19 3.21 -12.65
C ASP A 358 -13.86 2.46 -12.84
N GLU A 359 -13.08 2.35 -11.77
CA GLU A 359 -11.84 1.56 -11.75
C GLU A 359 -12.10 0.13 -12.19
N ARG A 360 -11.23 -0.40 -13.04
CA ARG A 360 -11.37 -1.76 -13.57
C ARG A 360 -10.07 -2.53 -13.61
N VAL A 361 -10.16 -3.83 -13.38
CA VAL A 361 -9.05 -4.79 -13.40
C VAL A 361 -9.26 -5.84 -14.46
N ALA A 362 -8.23 -6.17 -15.22
CA ALA A 362 -8.27 -7.20 -16.25
C ALA A 362 -8.29 -8.60 -15.61
N ILE A 363 -9.19 -9.47 -16.08
CA ILE A 363 -9.40 -10.82 -15.51
C ILE A 363 -8.27 -11.78 -15.91
N ALA A 364 -7.89 -11.79 -17.18
CA ALA A 364 -6.97 -12.79 -17.71
C ALA A 364 -5.58 -12.80 -17.02
N PRO A 365 -4.94 -11.64 -16.71
CA PRO A 365 -3.63 -11.63 -16.06
C PRO A 365 -3.64 -12.01 -14.58
N ILE A 366 -4.80 -12.08 -13.90
CA ILE A 366 -4.89 -12.40 -12.47
C ILE A 366 -4.22 -13.75 -12.16
N THR A 367 -4.38 -14.75 -13.02
CA THR A 367 -3.75 -16.06 -12.83
C THR A 367 -2.23 -15.99 -12.92
N THR A 368 -1.70 -15.10 -13.75
CA THR A 368 -0.25 -14.83 -13.86
C THR A 368 0.27 -14.12 -12.62
N GLY A 369 -0.46 -13.12 -12.08
CA GLY A 369 -0.11 -12.47 -10.81
C GLY A 369 -0.18 -13.42 -9.62
N GLY A 370 -1.17 -14.31 -9.57
CA GLY A 370 -1.26 -15.37 -8.56
C GLY A 370 -0.08 -16.37 -8.65
N ALA A 371 0.31 -16.73 -9.87
CA ALA A 371 1.47 -17.59 -10.13
C ALA A 371 2.79 -16.93 -9.69
N GLN A 372 2.95 -15.63 -9.97
CA GLN A 372 4.08 -14.82 -9.50
C GLN A 372 4.19 -14.84 -7.96
N LEU A 373 3.09 -14.60 -7.26
CA LEU A 373 3.06 -14.65 -5.80
C LEU A 373 3.46 -16.02 -5.27
N ILE A 374 2.83 -17.10 -5.76
CA ILE A 374 3.11 -18.47 -5.30
C ILE A 374 4.54 -18.87 -5.61
N GLY A 375 5.06 -18.58 -6.81
CA GLY A 375 6.45 -18.85 -7.17
C GLY A 375 7.42 -18.15 -6.22
N LEU A 376 7.12 -16.90 -5.84
CA LEU A 376 7.94 -16.15 -4.90
C LEU A 376 7.87 -16.73 -3.48
N LEU A 377 6.69 -17.14 -3.02
CA LEU A 377 6.55 -17.83 -1.73
C LEU A 377 7.44 -19.08 -1.66
N PHE A 378 7.47 -19.89 -2.71
CA PHE A 378 8.36 -21.05 -2.78
C PHE A 378 9.84 -20.68 -2.85
N ALA A 379 10.19 -19.55 -3.50
CA ALA A 379 11.58 -19.10 -3.57
C ALA A 379 12.09 -18.61 -2.20
N ILE A 380 11.25 -17.94 -1.42
CA ILE A 380 11.57 -17.53 -0.05
C ILE A 380 11.68 -18.76 0.84
N ASP A 381 10.67 -19.63 0.81
CA ASP A 381 10.58 -20.85 1.60
C ASP A 381 11.76 -21.80 1.38
N GLY A 382 12.20 -21.92 0.12
CA GLY A 382 13.37 -22.70 -0.29
C GLY A 382 14.72 -22.04 -0.02
N GLY A 383 14.77 -20.87 0.62
CA GLY A 383 16.02 -20.15 0.92
C GLY A 383 16.72 -19.56 -0.31
N CYS A 384 16.05 -19.51 -1.48
CA CYS A 384 16.64 -18.97 -2.71
C CYS A 384 16.77 -17.44 -2.68
N CYS A 385 16.02 -16.76 -1.81
CA CYS A 385 15.97 -15.31 -1.72
C CYS A 385 16.97 -14.71 -0.71
N GLY A 386 17.89 -15.49 -0.18
CA GLY A 386 18.87 -15.09 0.85
C GLY A 386 18.62 -15.77 2.19
N GLN A 387 19.52 -15.55 3.13
CA GLN A 387 19.36 -16.03 4.52
C GLN A 387 18.58 -14.98 5.31
N TYR A 388 17.28 -15.05 5.23
CA TYR A 388 16.37 -14.28 6.04
C TYR A 388 15.71 -15.16 7.09
#